data_c46bf0787dbef74212a30e49538a4fbf
#
_entry.id   c46bf0787dbef74212a30e49538a4fbf
#
_cell.length_a   1.000
_cell.length_b   1.000
_cell.length_c   1.000
_cell.angle_alpha   90.00
_cell.angle_beta   90.00
_cell.angle_gamma   90.00
#
_symmetry.space_group_name_H-M   'P 1'
#
loop_
_entity.id
_entity.type
_entity.pdbx_description
1 polymer ?
#
loop_
_entity_poly.entity_id
_entity_poly.type
_entity_poly.pdbx_seq_one_letter_code
_entity_poly.pdbx_strand_id
1 'polypeptide(L)'
;MSSQLWALAVAGAVVLAVACLELYRSRRSRRLAAGATSAPAGEPYILYFTGESCTVCRTHQEPALARLTSVRIDRVDAVAERTLADRFHVYTLPTTVVVAPDGQALHVNYGYAPAPKLERQLAEARRTNLSTVTA
;
A
#
# COMPACT_ATOMS: atom_id res chain seq x y z
N MET A 1 -46.98 18.27 -1.04
CA MET A 1 -45.67 18.99 -1.08
C MET A 1 -44.70 18.59 0.04
N SER A 2 -45.17 18.31 1.26
CA SER A 2 -44.27 17.92 2.39
C SER A 2 -43.60 16.57 2.20
N SER A 3 -44.23 15.56 1.60
CA SER A 3 -43.66 14.22 1.38
C SER A 3 -42.51 14.20 0.37
N GLN A 4 -42.57 15.02 -0.67
CA GLN A 4 -41.51 15.14 -1.68
C GLN A 4 -40.27 15.84 -1.11
N LEU A 5 -40.46 16.85 -0.29
CA LEU A 5 -39.37 17.57 0.38
C LEU A 5 -38.64 16.65 1.38
N TRP A 6 -39.39 15.82 2.11
CA TRP A 6 -38.82 14.83 3.01
C TRP A 6 -38.02 13.77 2.25
N ALA A 7 -38.52 13.27 1.13
CA ALA A 7 -37.81 12.30 0.30
C ALA A 7 -36.48 12.87 -0.24
N LEU A 8 -36.49 14.13 -0.69
CA LEU A 8 -35.28 14.82 -1.15
C LEU A 8 -34.27 15.06 -0.02
N ALA A 9 -34.76 15.42 1.16
CA ALA A 9 -33.91 15.63 2.33
C ALA A 9 -33.22 14.31 2.79
N VAL A 10 -33.97 13.21 2.79
CA VAL A 10 -33.43 11.88 3.12
C VAL A 10 -32.42 11.42 2.07
N ALA A 11 -32.74 11.58 0.78
CA ALA A 11 -31.81 11.23 -0.29
C ALA A 11 -30.50 12.04 -0.21
N GLY A 12 -30.60 13.34 0.04
CA GLY A 12 -29.44 14.22 0.25
C GLY A 12 -28.60 13.82 1.45
N ALA A 13 -29.22 13.47 2.57
CA ALA A 13 -28.55 12.99 3.77
C ALA A 13 -27.80 11.68 3.54
N VAL A 14 -28.39 10.74 2.79
CA VAL A 14 -27.75 9.47 2.44
C VAL A 14 -26.53 9.69 1.55
N VAL A 15 -26.65 10.53 0.53
CA VAL A 15 -25.52 10.86 -0.36
C VAL A 15 -24.37 11.52 0.41
N LEU A 16 -24.69 12.47 1.31
CA LEU A 16 -23.70 13.10 2.18
C LEU A 16 -23.03 12.10 3.11
N ALA A 17 -23.79 11.18 3.71
CA ALA A 17 -23.24 10.15 4.59
C ALA A 17 -22.29 9.20 3.85
N VAL A 18 -22.66 8.78 2.63
CA VAL A 18 -21.79 7.93 1.78
C VAL A 18 -20.52 8.70 1.37
N ALA A 19 -20.65 9.96 0.96
CA ALA A 19 -19.49 10.78 0.60
C ALA A 19 -18.55 11.01 1.80
N CYS A 20 -19.09 11.28 2.98
CA CYS A 20 -18.32 11.41 4.21
C CYS A 20 -17.62 10.10 4.59
N LEU A 21 -18.29 8.96 4.42
CA LEU A 21 -17.73 7.64 4.70
C LEU A 21 -16.57 7.32 3.74
N GLU A 22 -16.72 7.63 2.45
CA GLU A 22 -15.67 7.45 1.45
C GLU A 22 -14.46 8.38 1.71
N LEU A 23 -14.71 9.63 2.06
CA LEU A 23 -13.65 10.56 2.45
C LEU A 23 -12.96 10.12 3.74
N TYR A 24 -13.71 9.61 4.71
CA TYR A 24 -13.15 9.08 5.96
C TYR A 24 -12.30 7.83 5.71
N ARG A 25 -12.78 6.89 4.89
CA ARG A 25 -12.03 5.68 4.48
C ARG A 25 -10.74 6.07 3.72
N SER A 26 -10.85 6.99 2.77
CA SER A 26 -9.70 7.49 2.00
C SER A 26 -8.68 8.23 2.89
N ARG A 27 -9.13 9.00 3.88
CA ARG A 27 -8.24 9.67 4.85
C ARG A 27 -7.64 8.69 5.85
N ARG A 28 -8.37 7.65 6.23
CA ARG A 28 -7.89 6.61 7.14
C ARG A 28 -6.80 5.77 6.47
N SER A 29 -6.99 5.36 5.21
CA SER A 29 -5.96 4.64 4.46
C SER A 29 -4.69 5.48 4.25
N ARG A 30 -4.84 6.78 3.99
CA ARG A 30 -3.70 7.72 3.91
C ARG A 30 -2.98 7.92 5.26
N ARG A 31 -3.72 7.89 6.39
CA ARG A 31 -3.13 8.01 7.74
C ARG A 31 -2.46 6.74 8.20
N LEU A 32 -2.97 5.58 7.81
CA LEU A 32 -2.33 4.29 8.07
C LEU A 32 -1.03 4.14 7.24
N ALA A 33 -1.02 4.70 6.03
CA ALA A 33 0.20 4.83 5.22
C ALA A 33 1.20 5.85 5.83
N ALA A 34 0.71 6.90 6.49
CA ALA A 34 1.55 7.91 7.13
C ALA A 34 2.05 7.52 8.55
N GLY A 35 1.45 6.49 9.16
CA GLY A 35 1.82 6.02 10.51
C GLY A 35 2.93 4.96 10.55
N ALA A 36 3.39 4.49 9.40
CA ALA A 36 4.50 3.55 9.34
C ALA A 36 5.81 4.32 9.37
N THR A 37 6.51 4.17 10.45
CA THR A 37 7.92 4.46 10.75
C THR A 37 8.62 5.38 9.73
N SER A 38 9.07 6.54 10.19
CA SER A 38 9.82 7.55 9.44
C SER A 38 11.01 6.98 8.67
N ALA A 39 10.77 6.44 7.49
CA ALA A 39 11.85 6.33 6.52
C ALA A 39 12.17 7.75 6.03
N PRO A 40 13.45 8.12 5.93
CA PRO A 40 13.82 9.44 5.43
C PRO A 40 13.23 9.65 4.04
N ALA A 41 12.70 10.84 3.79
CA ALA A 41 12.24 11.23 2.47
C ALA A 41 13.38 11.03 1.46
N GLY A 42 13.10 10.31 0.36
CA GLY A 42 14.10 10.02 -0.65
C GLY A 42 14.68 8.59 -0.65
N GLU A 43 14.19 7.71 0.22
CA GLU A 43 14.57 6.30 0.23
C GLU A 43 13.51 5.42 -0.44
N PRO A 44 13.90 4.32 -1.12
CA PRO A 44 12.95 3.34 -1.62
C PRO A 44 12.23 2.65 -0.47
N TYR A 45 11.02 2.18 -0.74
CA TYR A 45 10.19 1.49 0.24
C TYR A 45 9.51 0.26 -0.35
N ILE A 46 8.89 -0.55 0.50
CA ILE A 46 8.17 -1.75 0.09
C ILE A 46 6.67 -1.58 0.34
N LEU A 47 5.86 -1.81 -0.69
CA LEU A 47 4.44 -2.09 -0.53
C LEU A 47 4.28 -3.60 -0.31
N TYR A 48 3.71 -3.98 0.80
CA TYR A 48 3.45 -5.38 1.14
C TYR A 48 1.94 -5.66 1.10
N PHE A 49 1.54 -6.38 0.07
CA PHE A 49 0.15 -6.83 -0.09
C PHE A 49 -0.06 -8.14 0.65
N THR A 50 -1.01 -8.14 1.55
CA THR A 50 -1.36 -9.27 2.42
C THR A 50 -2.87 -9.42 2.50
N GLY A 51 -3.34 -10.44 3.19
CA GLY A 51 -4.74 -10.68 3.47
C GLY A 51 -4.92 -11.43 4.80
N GLU A 52 -6.07 -11.29 5.39
CA GLU A 52 -6.37 -11.85 6.71
C GLU A 52 -6.24 -13.38 6.76
N SER A 53 -6.62 -14.08 5.69
CA SER A 53 -6.54 -15.53 5.56
C SER A 53 -5.24 -16.06 4.94
N CYS A 54 -4.28 -15.21 4.66
CA CYS A 54 -3.02 -15.59 4.03
C CYS A 54 -2.03 -16.19 5.05
N THR A 55 -1.95 -17.51 5.12
CA THR A 55 -1.03 -18.21 6.02
C THR A 55 0.43 -17.98 5.64
N VAL A 56 0.78 -18.04 4.35
CA VAL A 56 2.15 -17.82 3.85
C VAL A 56 2.62 -16.39 4.16
N CYS A 57 1.73 -15.42 4.12
CA CYS A 57 2.03 -14.05 4.54
C CYS A 57 2.58 -14.00 5.96
N ARG A 58 1.87 -14.62 6.91
CA ARG A 58 2.23 -14.62 8.33
C ARG A 58 3.46 -15.49 8.64
N THR A 59 3.54 -16.67 8.04
CA THR A 59 4.55 -17.67 8.41
C THR A 59 5.89 -17.51 7.68
N HIS A 60 5.90 -16.92 6.50
CA HIS A 60 7.09 -16.80 5.67
C HIS A 60 7.43 -15.35 5.30
N GLN A 61 6.48 -14.59 4.80
CA GLN A 61 6.75 -13.23 4.31
C GLN A 61 7.02 -12.25 5.44
N GLU A 62 6.21 -12.23 6.48
CA GLU A 62 6.39 -11.29 7.60
C GLU A 62 7.71 -11.49 8.34
N PRO A 63 8.16 -12.73 8.63
CA PRO A 63 9.51 -12.96 9.17
C PRO A 63 10.64 -12.49 8.24
N ALA A 64 10.47 -12.63 6.92
CA ALA A 64 11.45 -12.14 5.96
C ALA A 64 11.51 -10.61 5.94
N LEU A 65 10.37 -9.93 5.99
CA LEU A 65 10.29 -8.46 6.08
C LEU A 65 10.87 -7.94 7.40
N ALA A 66 10.69 -8.67 8.50
CA ALA A 66 11.23 -8.30 9.80
C ALA A 66 12.78 -8.30 9.84
N ARG A 67 13.44 -8.99 8.92
CA ARG A 67 14.91 -8.98 8.79
C ARG A 67 15.45 -7.74 8.09
N LEU A 68 14.60 -7.03 7.36
CA LEU A 68 14.99 -5.79 6.66
C LEU A 68 15.14 -4.67 7.69
N THR A 69 16.30 -4.05 7.73
CA THR A 69 16.59 -2.94 8.62
C THR A 69 16.51 -1.60 7.86
N SER A 70 16.00 -0.56 8.52
CA SER A 70 15.98 0.80 7.99
C SER A 70 15.23 0.95 6.65
N VAL A 71 14.17 0.17 6.44
CA VAL A 71 13.31 0.27 5.28
C VAL A 71 11.87 0.50 5.72
N ARG A 72 11.16 1.39 5.01
CA ARG A 72 9.72 1.58 5.20
C ARG A 72 8.97 0.45 4.51
N ILE A 73 8.08 -0.18 5.24
CA ILE A 73 7.19 -1.23 4.73
C ILE A 73 5.76 -0.78 4.95
N ASP A 74 5.06 -0.51 3.87
CA ASP A 74 3.65 -0.14 3.88
C ASP A 74 2.81 -1.41 3.67
N ARG A 75 2.15 -1.85 4.73
CA ARG A 75 1.27 -3.02 4.70
C ARG A 75 -0.09 -2.65 4.09
N VAL A 76 -0.48 -3.40 3.06
CA VAL A 76 -1.73 -3.19 2.32
C VAL A 76 -2.58 -4.45 2.38
N ASP A 77 -3.80 -4.33 2.86
CA ASP A 77 -4.80 -5.39 2.74
C ASP A 77 -5.34 -5.39 1.30
N ALA A 78 -5.05 -6.45 0.55
CA ALA A 78 -5.41 -6.55 -0.87
C ALA A 78 -6.93 -6.63 -1.11
N VAL A 79 -7.70 -7.04 -0.11
CA VAL A 79 -9.17 -7.07 -0.19
C VAL A 79 -9.76 -5.70 0.10
N ALA A 80 -9.29 -5.04 1.17
CA ALA A 80 -9.77 -3.72 1.56
C ALA A 80 -9.32 -2.62 0.57
N GLU A 81 -8.10 -2.74 0.03
CA GLU A 81 -7.50 -1.79 -0.92
C GLU A 81 -7.48 -2.37 -2.35
N ARG A 82 -8.64 -2.83 -2.81
CA ARG A 82 -8.80 -3.50 -4.10
C ARG A 82 -8.26 -2.68 -5.28
N THR A 83 -8.55 -1.39 -5.30
CA THR A 83 -8.10 -0.49 -6.37
C THR A 83 -6.58 -0.44 -6.46
N LEU A 84 -5.89 -0.40 -5.32
CA LEU A 84 -4.44 -0.41 -5.27
C LEU A 84 -3.87 -1.76 -5.69
N ALA A 85 -4.48 -2.86 -5.23
CA ALA A 85 -4.10 -4.21 -5.63
C ALA A 85 -4.26 -4.44 -7.15
N ASP A 86 -5.36 -3.98 -7.73
CA ASP A 86 -5.61 -4.08 -9.18
C ASP A 86 -4.59 -3.26 -9.98
N ARG A 87 -4.18 -2.10 -9.48
CA ARG A 87 -3.16 -1.24 -10.10
C ARG A 87 -1.82 -1.95 -10.29
N PHE A 88 -1.45 -2.81 -9.34
CA PHE A 88 -0.21 -3.60 -9.40
C PHE A 88 -0.44 -5.04 -9.89
N HIS A 89 -1.64 -5.36 -10.39
CA HIS A 89 -2.03 -6.71 -10.82
C HIS A 89 -1.80 -7.77 -9.75
N VAL A 90 -2.16 -7.47 -8.51
CA VAL A 90 -2.01 -8.37 -7.37
C VAL A 90 -3.13 -9.38 -7.33
N TYR A 91 -2.87 -10.58 -7.82
CA TYR A 91 -3.81 -11.71 -7.81
C TYR A 91 -3.33 -12.85 -6.91
N THR A 92 -2.14 -12.75 -6.36
CA THR A 92 -1.52 -13.75 -5.48
C THR A 92 -1.00 -13.06 -4.22
N LEU A 93 -1.18 -13.70 -3.08
CA LEU A 93 -0.63 -13.23 -1.80
C LEU A 93 0.38 -14.24 -1.25
N PRO A 94 1.45 -13.76 -0.65
CA PRO A 94 1.89 -12.37 -0.54
C PRO A 94 2.38 -11.79 -1.87
N THR A 95 2.32 -10.46 -2.03
CA THR A 95 3.01 -9.74 -3.10
C THR A 95 3.76 -8.56 -2.48
N THR A 96 5.00 -8.38 -2.86
CA THR A 96 5.82 -7.25 -2.44
C THR A 96 6.24 -6.42 -3.65
N VAL A 97 6.11 -5.10 -3.53
CA VAL A 97 6.52 -4.16 -4.56
C VAL A 97 7.59 -3.24 -4.00
N VAL A 98 8.74 -3.21 -4.64
CA VAL A 98 9.80 -2.25 -4.32
C VAL A 98 9.54 -0.97 -5.10
N VAL A 99 9.32 0.11 -4.39
CA VAL A 99 8.94 1.41 -4.94
C VAL A 99 10.09 2.40 -4.75
N ALA A 100 10.45 3.08 -5.82
CA ALA A 100 11.44 4.15 -5.76
C ALA A 100 10.92 5.38 -5.01
N PRO A 101 11.82 6.29 -4.57
CA PRO A 101 11.41 7.50 -3.85
C PRO A 101 10.43 8.39 -4.60
N ASP A 102 10.46 8.36 -5.93
CA ASP A 102 9.55 9.09 -6.82
C ASP A 102 8.16 8.43 -6.99
N GLY A 103 7.96 7.26 -6.37
CA GLY A 103 6.71 6.49 -6.46
C GLY A 103 6.65 5.48 -7.60
N GLN A 104 7.71 5.31 -8.40
CA GLN A 104 7.76 4.31 -9.45
C GLN A 104 7.99 2.91 -8.88
N ALA A 105 7.17 1.94 -9.31
CA ALA A 105 7.38 0.54 -8.99
C ALA A 105 8.56 -0.01 -9.82
N LEU A 106 9.60 -0.48 -9.14
CA LEU A 106 10.80 -1.02 -9.79
C LEU A 106 10.81 -2.54 -9.86
N HIS A 107 10.33 -3.20 -8.82
CA HIS A 107 10.24 -4.65 -8.75
C HIS A 107 8.91 -5.08 -8.16
N VAL A 108 8.27 -6.07 -8.78
CA VAL A 108 7.06 -6.71 -8.27
C VAL A 108 7.34 -8.19 -8.07
N ASN A 109 7.18 -8.68 -6.85
CA ASN A 109 7.38 -10.08 -6.51
C ASN A 109 6.03 -10.70 -6.17
N TYR A 110 5.52 -11.52 -7.06
CA TYR A 110 4.32 -12.31 -6.84
C TYR A 110 4.68 -13.59 -6.07
N GLY A 111 4.02 -13.81 -4.95
CA GLY A 111 4.37 -14.88 -4.01
C GLY A 111 5.47 -14.47 -3.04
N TYR A 112 5.94 -15.45 -2.27
CA TYR A 112 6.98 -15.25 -1.25
C TYR A 112 8.29 -14.71 -1.85
N ALA A 113 8.81 -13.65 -1.25
CA ALA A 113 10.10 -13.07 -1.58
C ALA A 113 11.02 -13.12 -0.34
N PRO A 114 12.14 -13.86 -0.38
CA PRO A 114 13.07 -13.95 0.75
C PRO A 114 13.81 -12.63 0.99
N ALA A 115 14.22 -12.38 2.22
CA ALA A 115 14.92 -11.16 2.62
C ALA A 115 16.12 -10.80 1.74
N PRO A 116 17.03 -11.73 1.38
CA PRO A 116 18.17 -11.41 0.50
C PRO A 116 17.77 -10.89 -0.87
N LYS A 117 16.65 -11.38 -1.42
CA LYS A 117 16.13 -10.90 -2.70
C LYS A 117 15.64 -9.45 -2.58
N LEU A 118 14.87 -9.14 -1.53
CA LEU A 118 14.36 -7.82 -1.25
C LEU A 118 15.48 -6.81 -0.97
N GLU A 119 16.50 -7.21 -0.23
CA GLU A 119 17.70 -6.40 0.02
C GLU A 119 18.43 -6.01 -1.28
N ARG A 120 18.62 -6.97 -2.19
CA ARG A 120 19.21 -6.68 -3.51
C ARG A 120 18.38 -5.69 -4.32
N GLN A 121 17.06 -5.88 -4.36
CA GLN A 121 16.14 -5.00 -5.08
C GLN A 121 16.14 -3.59 -4.48
N LEU A 122 16.18 -3.46 -3.15
CA LEU A 122 16.31 -2.17 -2.48
C LEU A 122 17.66 -1.49 -2.78
N ALA A 123 18.75 -2.25 -2.82
CA ALA A 123 20.07 -1.73 -3.18
C ALA A 123 20.11 -1.23 -4.63
N GLU A 124 19.46 -1.93 -5.56
CA GLU A 124 19.31 -1.49 -6.94
C GLU A 124 18.47 -0.20 -7.03
N ALA A 125 17.37 -0.13 -6.29
CA ALA A 125 16.50 1.04 -6.22
C ALA A 125 17.26 2.29 -5.73
N ARG A 126 18.13 2.15 -4.74
CA ARG A 126 18.98 3.23 -4.24
C ARG A 126 19.98 3.71 -5.29
N ARG A 127 20.60 2.79 -6.04
CA ARG A 127 21.55 3.14 -7.11
C ARG A 127 20.89 3.87 -8.27
N THR A 128 19.70 3.43 -8.68
CA THR A 128 18.94 4.07 -9.76
C THR A 128 18.61 5.52 -9.40
N ASN A 129 18.22 5.78 -8.16
CA ASN A 129 17.92 7.13 -7.68
C ASN A 129 19.16 8.05 -7.74
N LEU A 130 20.32 7.55 -7.33
CA LEU A 130 21.59 8.31 -7.38
C LEU A 130 21.97 8.69 -8.82
N SER A 131 21.75 7.81 -9.78
CA SER A 131 22.05 8.07 -11.19
C SER A 131 21.15 9.15 -11.81
N THR A 132 19.90 9.24 -11.35
CA THR A 132 18.93 10.24 -11.83
C THR A 132 19.23 11.64 -11.27
N VAL A 133 19.79 11.72 -10.06
CA VAL A 133 20.14 13.00 -9.42
C VAL A 133 21.43 13.59 -9.98
N THR A 134 22.30 12.78 -10.57
CA THR A 134 23.62 13.22 -11.08
C THR A 134 23.57 13.61 -12.58
N ALA A 135 22.45 13.35 -13.24
CA ALA A 135 22.19 13.74 -14.64
C ALA A 135 21.36 15.01 -14.69
#